data_1afa95792d45f1bfe0bea4ab9fa19829
#
_entry.id   1afa95792d45f1bfe0bea4ab9fa19829
#
_cell.length_a   1.000
_cell.length_b   1.000
_cell.length_c   1.000
_cell.angle_alpha   90.00
_cell.angle_beta   90.00
_cell.angle_gamma   90.00
#
_symmetry.space_group_name_H-M   'P 1'
#
loop_
_entity.id
_entity.type
_entity.pdbx_description
1 polymer ?
#
loop_
_entity_poly.entity_id
_entity_poly.type
_entity_poly.pdbx_seq_one_letter_code
_entity_poly.pdbx_strand_id
1 'polypeptide(L)'
;SGISGLSAAYYLSKKHHVDLFEREDHFGGHSHTIDIFFDEKKVSVDIGFIVFNFQTYPNLINFFKENDIQIEKSNMSFSVSVDNTNFEYCGKGLSGIFSNKSNLFNIEFLKMFFDIIKFYKKSDQLSISNEKITLGEYLKINKLSKTFVDYHIIPMVSAIWSMPPYEASRMPISFFLRFFQNHGLFKLKSRPQWYTVTNRSRTYVNKILSQISGEHYK
;
A
#
# COMPACT_ATOMS: atom_id res chain seq x y z
N SER A 1 -4.29 1.65 19.62
CA SER A 1 -3.27 2.71 19.46
C SER A 1 -2.71 2.84 18.04
N GLY A 2 -3.47 2.47 17.00
CA GLY A 2 -3.09 2.80 15.62
C GLY A 2 -3.03 4.32 15.39
N ILE A 3 -2.61 4.75 14.18
CA ILE A 3 -2.39 6.18 13.87
C ILE A 3 -3.57 7.08 14.23
N SER A 4 -4.80 6.62 14.05
CA SER A 4 -6.01 7.39 14.41
C SER A 4 -6.13 7.59 15.93
N GLY A 5 -5.90 6.54 16.71
CA GLY A 5 -5.91 6.63 18.18
C GLY A 5 -4.74 7.45 18.71
N LEU A 6 -3.54 7.26 18.18
CA LEU A 6 -2.35 8.04 18.57
C LEU A 6 -2.51 9.53 18.28
N SER A 7 -2.99 9.88 17.09
CA SER A 7 -3.18 11.30 16.74
C SER A 7 -4.31 11.94 17.58
N ALA A 8 -5.42 11.23 17.82
CA ALA A 8 -6.48 11.70 18.69
C ALA A 8 -5.96 11.92 20.11
N ALA A 9 -5.27 10.93 20.69
CA ALA A 9 -4.67 11.03 22.02
C ALA A 9 -3.67 12.20 22.11
N TYR A 10 -2.80 12.37 21.12
CA TYR A 10 -1.85 13.48 21.05
C TYR A 10 -2.53 14.85 21.09
N TYR A 11 -3.56 15.08 20.26
CA TYR A 11 -4.24 16.37 20.24
C TYR A 11 -5.10 16.61 21.49
N LEU A 12 -5.75 15.58 22.01
CA LEU A 12 -6.55 15.67 23.23
C LEU A 12 -5.68 15.90 24.48
N SER A 13 -4.52 15.28 24.56
CA SER A 13 -3.62 15.39 25.72
C SER A 13 -3.07 16.81 25.92
N LYS A 14 -3.19 17.70 24.92
CA LYS A 14 -2.85 19.12 25.08
C LYS A 14 -3.78 19.86 26.06
N LYS A 15 -4.97 19.31 26.34
CA LYS A 15 -5.98 19.93 27.20
C LYS A 15 -6.62 18.97 28.22
N HIS A 16 -6.39 17.68 28.07
CA HIS A 16 -7.02 16.63 28.85
C HIS A 16 -5.99 15.61 29.30
N HIS A 17 -6.25 14.94 30.41
CA HIS A 17 -5.56 13.69 30.76
C HIS A 17 -6.12 12.56 29.87
N VAL A 18 -5.27 11.82 29.22
CA VAL A 18 -5.68 10.81 28.21
C VAL A 18 -5.01 9.47 28.49
N ASP A 19 -5.79 8.50 28.90
CA ASP A 19 -5.31 7.12 29.03
C ASP A 19 -5.46 6.37 27.69
N LEU A 20 -4.41 5.70 27.26
CA LEU A 20 -4.34 4.98 26.00
C LEU A 20 -4.29 3.47 26.26
N PHE A 21 -5.31 2.76 25.77
CA PHE A 21 -5.38 1.30 25.88
C PHE A 21 -5.03 0.64 24.53
N GLU A 22 -4.15 -0.36 24.60
CA GLU A 22 -3.80 -1.21 23.46
C GLU A 22 -4.04 -2.68 23.80
N ARG A 23 -4.68 -3.42 22.91
CA ARG A 23 -4.94 -4.84 23.08
C ARG A 23 -3.73 -5.71 22.72
N GLU A 24 -2.96 -5.25 21.74
CA GLU A 24 -1.79 -5.99 21.24
C GLU A 24 -0.55 -5.74 22.11
N ASP A 25 0.48 -6.49 21.90
CA ASP A 25 1.75 -6.35 22.64
C ASP A 25 2.59 -5.13 22.21
N HIS A 26 2.14 -4.39 21.20
CA HIS A 26 2.82 -3.21 20.67
C HIS A 26 1.86 -2.06 20.40
N PHE A 27 2.33 -0.83 20.60
CA PHE A 27 1.62 0.37 20.17
C PHE A 27 1.89 0.66 18.69
N GLY A 28 0.93 1.31 18.01
CA GLY A 28 1.07 1.77 16.64
C GLY A 28 0.13 1.09 15.64
N GLY A 29 -0.51 -0.02 16.00
CA GLY A 29 -1.38 -0.76 15.10
C GLY A 29 -0.63 -1.18 13.84
N HIS A 30 -1.09 -0.78 12.64
CA HIS A 30 -0.40 -1.05 11.36
C HIS A 30 0.95 -0.32 11.19
N SER A 31 1.29 0.64 12.04
CA SER A 31 2.63 1.23 12.11
C SER A 31 3.53 0.33 12.96
N HIS A 32 3.79 -0.84 12.43
CA HIS A 32 4.44 -1.95 13.12
C HIS A 32 5.82 -2.24 12.53
N THR A 33 6.85 -2.03 13.34
CA THR A 33 8.24 -2.35 13.01
C THR A 33 8.67 -3.57 13.80
N ILE A 34 9.19 -4.59 13.12
CA ILE A 34 9.85 -5.74 13.74
C ILE A 34 11.35 -5.69 13.51
N ASP A 35 12.10 -6.34 14.39
CA ASP A 35 13.53 -6.52 14.25
C ASP A 35 13.80 -7.97 13.84
N ILE A 36 14.49 -8.14 12.72
CA ILE A 36 14.94 -9.44 12.23
C ILE A 36 16.47 -9.49 12.19
N PHE A 37 17.01 -10.68 12.26
CA PHE A 37 18.45 -10.91 12.07
C PHE A 37 18.67 -11.49 10.67
N PHE A 38 19.51 -10.82 9.90
CA PHE A 38 19.95 -11.25 8.58
C PHE A 38 21.48 -11.17 8.54
N ASP A 39 22.17 -12.28 8.26
CA ASP A 39 23.63 -12.37 8.29
C ASP A 39 24.23 -11.76 9.59
N GLU A 40 23.71 -12.16 10.74
CA GLU A 40 24.12 -11.68 12.08
C GLU A 40 23.87 -10.18 12.32
N LYS A 41 23.33 -9.46 11.35
CA LYS A 41 22.99 -8.05 11.49
C LYS A 41 21.51 -7.89 11.86
N LYS A 42 21.26 -7.04 12.86
CA LYS A 42 19.90 -6.65 13.23
C LYS A 42 19.39 -5.66 12.18
N VAL A 43 18.24 -5.98 11.58
CA VAL A 43 17.55 -5.14 10.58
C VAL A 43 16.13 -4.87 11.07
N SER A 44 15.75 -3.61 11.19
CA SER A 44 14.39 -3.20 11.50
C SER A 44 13.56 -3.10 10.22
N VAL A 45 12.38 -3.71 10.20
CA VAL A 45 11.49 -3.80 9.03
C VAL A 45 10.08 -3.39 9.41
N ASP A 46 9.49 -2.47 8.65
CA ASP A 46 8.06 -2.16 8.75
C ASP A 46 7.24 -3.22 8.02
N ILE A 47 6.28 -3.83 8.71
CA ILE A 47 5.48 -4.95 8.19
C ILE A 47 4.00 -4.60 7.96
N GLY A 48 3.59 -3.39 8.25
CA GLY A 48 2.22 -2.90 8.03
C GLY A 48 2.20 -1.67 7.15
N PHE A 49 2.06 -0.48 7.73
CA PHE A 49 2.12 0.78 6.99
C PHE A 49 3.57 1.15 6.67
N ILE A 50 3.92 1.20 5.39
CA ILE A 50 5.32 1.32 4.94
C ILE A 50 5.59 2.66 4.26
N VAL A 51 4.68 3.11 3.37
CA VAL A 51 4.91 4.25 2.48
C VAL A 51 3.71 5.20 2.42
N PHE A 52 4.00 6.47 2.16
CA PHE A 52 3.00 7.52 1.97
C PHE A 52 3.51 8.52 0.92
N ASN A 53 2.65 9.45 0.49
CA ASN A 53 3.04 10.52 -0.42
C ASN A 53 2.36 11.85 -0.03
N PHE A 54 2.88 12.95 -0.52
CA PHE A 54 2.39 14.29 -0.17
C PHE A 54 1.00 14.60 -0.74
N GLN A 55 0.62 13.93 -1.81
CA GLN A 55 -0.64 14.21 -2.50
C GLN A 55 -1.85 13.62 -1.76
N THR A 56 -1.72 12.40 -1.25
CA THR A 56 -2.85 11.63 -0.71
C THR A 56 -2.88 11.55 0.82
N TYR A 57 -1.80 12.01 1.49
CA TYR A 57 -1.68 11.97 2.95
C TYR A 57 -1.41 13.36 3.59
N PRO A 58 -2.18 14.44 3.23
CA PRO A 58 -1.86 15.77 3.71
C PRO A 58 -1.89 15.89 5.23
N ASN A 59 -2.87 15.26 5.88
CA ASN A 59 -2.99 15.30 7.34
C ASN A 59 -1.83 14.57 8.04
N LEU A 60 -1.40 13.42 7.52
CA LEU A 60 -0.25 12.69 8.05
C LEU A 60 1.04 13.50 7.89
N ILE A 61 1.24 14.14 6.74
CA ILE A 61 2.39 15.01 6.49
C ILE A 61 2.42 16.19 7.48
N ASN A 62 1.27 16.83 7.72
CA ASN A 62 1.19 17.90 8.68
C ASN A 62 1.48 17.43 10.10
N PHE A 63 0.91 16.28 10.49
CA PHE A 63 1.18 15.64 11.78
C PHE A 63 2.67 15.31 11.97
N PHE A 64 3.33 14.80 10.92
CA PHE A 64 4.77 14.54 10.96
C PHE A 64 5.60 15.82 11.08
N LYS A 65 5.23 16.88 10.36
CA LYS A 65 5.89 18.19 10.47
C LYS A 65 5.74 18.80 11.86
N GLU A 66 4.54 18.78 12.43
CA GLU A 66 4.26 19.29 13.80
C GLU A 66 5.10 18.57 14.86
N ASN A 67 5.45 17.32 14.62
CA ASN A 67 6.18 16.49 15.55
C ASN A 67 7.64 16.24 15.14
N ASP A 68 8.18 17.00 14.18
CA ASP A 68 9.57 16.85 13.69
C ASP A 68 9.93 15.39 13.37
N ILE A 69 9.01 14.67 12.72
CA ILE A 69 9.25 13.31 12.25
C ILE A 69 10.02 13.37 10.94
N GLN A 70 11.18 12.77 10.92
CA GLN A 70 12.05 12.71 9.73
C GLN A 70 11.53 11.69 8.73
N ILE A 71 11.50 12.09 7.46
CA ILE A 71 11.04 11.26 6.35
C ILE A 71 12.08 11.21 5.23
N GLU A 72 12.10 10.13 4.50
CA GLU A 72 13.02 9.93 3.37
C GLU A 72 12.28 9.41 2.13
N LYS A 73 12.87 9.65 0.94
CA LYS A 73 12.32 9.14 -0.32
C LYS A 73 12.36 7.63 -0.35
N SER A 74 11.25 7.03 -0.75
CA SER A 74 11.11 5.59 -0.94
C SER A 74 10.87 5.26 -2.41
N ASN A 75 11.28 4.06 -2.81
CA ASN A 75 11.06 3.52 -4.13
C ASN A 75 10.01 2.41 -4.05
N MET A 76 8.74 2.82 -4.07
CA MET A 76 7.64 1.86 -4.08
C MET A 76 7.50 1.24 -5.46
N SER A 77 7.65 -0.07 -5.54
CA SER A 77 7.41 -0.86 -6.74
C SER A 77 6.59 -2.11 -6.40
N PHE A 78 5.92 -2.64 -7.40
CA PHE A 78 5.20 -3.91 -7.33
C PHE A 78 5.87 -4.91 -8.27
N SER A 79 6.19 -6.08 -7.76
CA SER A 79 6.80 -7.15 -8.52
C SER A 79 6.01 -8.43 -8.34
N VAL A 80 6.01 -9.27 -9.36
CA VAL A 80 5.36 -10.58 -9.33
C VAL A 80 6.37 -11.63 -9.81
N SER A 81 6.48 -12.70 -9.03
CA SER A 81 7.13 -13.94 -9.40
C SER A 81 6.14 -15.08 -9.19
N VAL A 82 5.98 -15.94 -10.18
CA VAL A 82 5.05 -17.07 -10.12
C VAL A 82 5.85 -18.35 -10.02
N ASP A 83 5.70 -19.03 -8.88
CA ASP A 83 6.41 -20.27 -8.58
C ASP A 83 6.27 -21.32 -9.69
N ASN A 84 7.35 -22.05 -9.92
CA ASN A 84 7.44 -23.10 -10.95
C ASN A 84 7.19 -22.61 -12.39
N THR A 85 7.34 -21.31 -12.63
CA THR A 85 7.25 -20.71 -13.97
C THR A 85 8.39 -19.72 -14.21
N ASN A 86 8.57 -19.28 -15.46
CA ASN A 86 9.45 -18.15 -15.77
C ASN A 86 8.69 -16.81 -15.81
N PHE A 87 7.54 -16.75 -15.16
CA PHE A 87 6.68 -15.56 -15.17
C PHE A 87 7.10 -14.60 -14.07
N GLU A 88 7.96 -13.65 -14.40
CA GLU A 88 8.46 -12.63 -13.48
C GLU A 88 8.46 -11.26 -14.13
N TYR A 89 8.07 -10.24 -13.40
CA TYR A 89 8.17 -8.84 -13.83
C TYR A 89 8.11 -7.87 -12.65
N CYS A 90 8.56 -6.64 -12.92
CA CYS A 90 8.45 -5.51 -11.98
C CYS A 90 7.70 -4.35 -12.65
N GLY A 91 6.79 -3.70 -11.93
CA GLY A 91 6.01 -2.55 -12.40
C GLY A 91 6.82 -1.24 -12.54
N LYS A 92 8.14 -1.29 -12.55
CA LYS A 92 9.05 -0.14 -12.66
C LYS A 92 9.31 0.26 -14.12
N GLY A 93 8.21 0.57 -14.83
CA GLY A 93 8.28 0.94 -16.25
C GLY A 93 8.56 -0.24 -17.20
N LEU A 94 8.78 0.04 -18.48
CA LEU A 94 8.99 -0.99 -19.50
C LEU A 94 10.23 -1.86 -19.21
N SER A 95 11.30 -1.29 -18.71
CA SER A 95 12.52 -2.04 -18.36
C SER A 95 12.27 -3.05 -17.23
N GLY A 96 11.41 -2.75 -16.28
CA GLY A 96 11.01 -3.69 -15.22
C GLY A 96 10.06 -4.77 -15.74
N ILE A 97 9.08 -4.39 -16.56
CA ILE A 97 8.12 -5.34 -17.14
C ILE A 97 8.83 -6.37 -18.03
N PHE A 98 9.81 -5.97 -18.80
CA PHE A 98 10.59 -6.82 -19.70
C PHE A 98 12.00 -7.13 -19.16
N SER A 99 12.20 -7.08 -17.84
CA SER A 99 13.47 -7.49 -17.21
C SER A 99 13.83 -8.93 -17.51
N ASN A 100 12.85 -9.82 -17.52
CA ASN A 100 12.98 -11.15 -18.09
C ASN A 100 12.68 -11.09 -19.60
N LYS A 101 13.70 -11.23 -20.43
CA LYS A 101 13.59 -11.15 -21.90
C LYS A 101 12.67 -12.21 -22.50
N SER A 102 12.48 -13.35 -21.85
CA SER A 102 11.56 -14.40 -22.31
C SER A 102 10.09 -13.89 -22.36
N ASN A 103 9.74 -12.88 -21.58
CA ASN A 103 8.42 -12.27 -21.58
C ASN A 103 8.04 -11.65 -22.93
N LEU A 104 9.03 -11.24 -23.74
CA LEU A 104 8.80 -10.69 -25.08
C LEU A 104 8.21 -11.73 -26.04
N PHE A 105 8.45 -13.01 -25.80
CA PHE A 105 8.00 -14.12 -26.65
C PHE A 105 6.84 -14.91 -25.98
N ASN A 106 6.42 -14.52 -24.79
CA ASN A 106 5.33 -15.17 -24.07
C ASN A 106 3.99 -14.49 -24.40
N ILE A 107 3.15 -15.15 -25.19
CA ILE A 107 1.85 -14.63 -25.65
C ILE A 107 0.93 -14.27 -24.46
N GLU A 108 0.90 -15.10 -23.42
CA GLU A 108 0.06 -14.84 -22.23
C GLU A 108 0.57 -13.63 -21.45
N PHE A 109 1.89 -13.44 -21.38
CA PHE A 109 2.47 -12.23 -20.80
C PHE A 109 2.13 -10.97 -21.60
N LEU A 110 2.21 -11.05 -22.93
CA LEU A 110 1.85 -9.93 -23.81
C LEU A 110 0.36 -9.57 -23.70
N LYS A 111 -0.54 -10.56 -23.62
CA LYS A 111 -1.96 -10.33 -23.35
C LYS A 111 -2.15 -9.58 -22.01
N MET A 112 -1.51 -10.04 -20.94
CA MET A 112 -1.55 -9.37 -19.64
C MET A 112 -1.05 -7.92 -19.76
N PHE A 113 0.06 -7.68 -20.43
CA PHE A 113 0.63 -6.35 -20.61
C PHE A 113 -0.33 -5.39 -21.32
N PHE A 114 -0.98 -5.84 -22.39
CA PHE A 114 -1.98 -5.03 -23.09
C PHE A 114 -3.24 -4.81 -22.25
N ASP A 115 -3.67 -5.79 -21.48
CA ASP A 115 -4.78 -5.66 -20.55
C ASP A 115 -4.48 -4.66 -19.42
N ILE A 116 -3.25 -4.62 -18.89
CA ILE A 116 -2.81 -3.58 -17.93
C ILE A 116 -3.01 -2.19 -18.54
N ILE A 117 -2.51 -1.95 -19.74
CA ILE A 117 -2.62 -0.65 -20.42
C ILE A 117 -4.08 -0.28 -20.65
N LYS A 118 -4.87 -1.21 -21.17
CA LYS A 118 -6.30 -1.02 -21.49
C LYS A 118 -7.09 -0.74 -20.20
N PHE A 119 -6.90 -1.55 -19.18
CA PHE A 119 -7.59 -1.43 -17.91
C PHE A 119 -7.25 -0.10 -17.22
N TYR A 120 -5.96 0.26 -17.12
CA TYR A 120 -5.52 1.47 -16.44
C TYR A 120 -6.04 2.72 -17.15
N LYS A 121 -5.94 2.81 -18.48
CA LYS A 121 -6.47 3.94 -19.25
C LYS A 121 -7.98 4.10 -19.09
N LYS A 122 -8.73 2.99 -19.15
CA LYS A 122 -10.19 3.01 -18.99
C LYS A 122 -10.58 3.38 -17.57
N SER A 123 -9.92 2.80 -16.56
CA SER A 123 -10.26 2.98 -15.15
C SER A 123 -9.90 4.36 -14.60
N ASP A 124 -8.86 5.01 -15.13
CA ASP A 124 -8.48 6.38 -14.76
C ASP A 124 -9.56 7.41 -15.14
N GLN A 125 -10.32 7.13 -16.20
CA GLN A 125 -11.37 8.01 -16.74
C GLN A 125 -12.78 7.66 -16.25
N LEU A 126 -12.95 6.52 -15.58
CA LEU A 126 -14.26 6.10 -15.11
C LEU A 126 -14.75 7.04 -13.99
N SER A 127 -15.91 7.65 -14.22
CA SER A 127 -16.70 8.22 -13.14
C SER A 127 -17.03 7.09 -12.16
N ILE A 128 -16.79 7.33 -10.86
CA ILE A 128 -17.10 6.37 -9.81
C ILE A 128 -18.62 6.32 -9.68
N SER A 129 -19.27 5.57 -10.56
CA SER A 129 -20.69 5.27 -10.42
C SER A 129 -20.90 4.37 -9.21
N ASN A 130 -22.09 4.47 -8.58
CA ASN A 130 -22.50 3.59 -7.48
C ASN A 130 -22.77 2.14 -7.96
N GLU A 131 -21.93 1.61 -8.82
CA GLU A 131 -22.08 0.25 -9.31
C GLU A 131 -21.87 -0.72 -8.14
N LYS A 132 -22.90 -1.50 -7.87
CA LYS A 132 -22.94 -2.52 -6.81
C LYS A 132 -22.24 -3.83 -7.21
N ILE A 133 -21.34 -3.77 -8.20
CA ILE A 133 -20.60 -4.96 -8.67
C ILE A 133 -19.25 -5.08 -7.99
N THR A 134 -18.77 -6.31 -7.90
CA THR A 134 -17.44 -6.62 -7.35
C THR A 134 -16.34 -6.41 -8.39
N LEU A 135 -15.11 -6.32 -7.93
CA LEU A 135 -13.93 -6.28 -8.80
C LEU A 135 -13.91 -7.51 -9.73
N GLY A 136 -14.15 -8.71 -9.20
CA GLY A 136 -14.17 -9.94 -10.00
C GLY A 136 -15.24 -9.93 -11.10
N GLU A 137 -16.45 -9.47 -10.80
CA GLU A 137 -17.52 -9.30 -11.80
C GLU A 137 -17.14 -8.28 -12.87
N TYR A 138 -16.58 -7.13 -12.46
CA TYR A 138 -16.10 -6.10 -13.39
C TYR A 138 -15.02 -6.63 -14.35
N LEU A 139 -14.03 -7.38 -13.82
CA LEU A 139 -12.97 -7.99 -14.61
C LEU A 139 -13.53 -8.99 -15.64
N LYS A 140 -14.51 -9.82 -15.23
CA LYS A 140 -15.19 -10.79 -16.08
C LYS A 140 -16.03 -10.12 -17.19
N ILE A 141 -16.81 -9.10 -16.86
CA ILE A 141 -17.64 -8.34 -17.81
C ILE A 141 -16.74 -7.70 -18.89
N ASN A 142 -15.58 -7.16 -18.50
CA ASN A 142 -14.64 -6.55 -19.43
C ASN A 142 -13.76 -7.55 -20.18
N LYS A 143 -13.97 -8.87 -20.01
CA LYS A 143 -13.26 -9.96 -20.70
C LYS A 143 -11.75 -9.81 -20.65
N LEU A 144 -11.21 -9.49 -19.47
CA LEU A 144 -9.78 -9.37 -19.25
C LEU A 144 -9.15 -10.77 -19.14
N SER A 145 -7.90 -10.90 -19.58
CA SER A 145 -7.21 -12.21 -19.61
C SER A 145 -7.03 -12.78 -18.21
N LYS A 146 -7.01 -14.11 -18.14
CA LYS A 146 -6.76 -14.83 -16.88
C LYS A 146 -5.41 -14.43 -16.26
N THR A 147 -4.38 -14.28 -17.08
CA THR A 147 -3.05 -13.84 -16.65
C THR A 147 -3.07 -12.44 -16.05
N PHE A 148 -3.85 -11.50 -16.60
CA PHE A 148 -4.05 -10.18 -16.00
C PHE A 148 -4.74 -10.28 -14.62
N VAL A 149 -5.76 -11.11 -14.51
CA VAL A 149 -6.49 -11.29 -13.25
C VAL A 149 -5.60 -11.94 -12.20
N ASP A 150 -5.00 -13.08 -12.52
CA ASP A 150 -4.32 -13.94 -11.54
C ASP A 150 -2.90 -13.47 -11.22
N TYR A 151 -2.21 -12.79 -12.16
CA TYR A 151 -0.80 -12.45 -12.01
C TYR A 151 -0.53 -10.93 -11.96
N HIS A 152 -1.59 -10.11 -12.01
CA HIS A 152 -1.42 -8.67 -11.86
C HIS A 152 -2.41 -8.08 -10.86
N ILE A 153 -3.70 -8.03 -11.19
CA ILE A 153 -4.64 -7.20 -10.44
C ILE A 153 -5.00 -7.80 -9.08
N ILE A 154 -5.29 -9.09 -9.00
CA ILE A 154 -5.62 -9.75 -7.74
C ILE A 154 -4.43 -9.79 -6.78
N PRO A 155 -3.21 -10.18 -7.20
CA PRO A 155 -2.02 -10.11 -6.33
C PRO A 155 -1.73 -8.68 -5.84
N MET A 156 -1.90 -7.67 -6.69
CA MET A 156 -1.70 -6.27 -6.31
C MET A 156 -2.71 -5.83 -5.23
N VAL A 157 -3.99 -6.15 -5.40
CA VAL A 157 -5.04 -5.87 -4.42
C VAL A 157 -4.76 -6.61 -3.12
N SER A 158 -4.43 -7.89 -3.19
CA SER A 158 -4.08 -8.70 -2.03
C SER A 158 -2.90 -8.11 -1.24
N ALA A 159 -1.86 -7.65 -1.93
CA ALA A 159 -0.70 -7.04 -1.30
C ALA A 159 -1.02 -5.69 -0.65
N ILE A 160 -1.84 -4.84 -1.30
CA ILE A 160 -2.20 -3.51 -0.77
C ILE A 160 -3.04 -3.61 0.51
N TRP A 161 -3.99 -4.55 0.56
CA TRP A 161 -4.93 -4.68 1.69
C TRP A 161 -4.66 -5.88 2.60
N SER A 162 -3.56 -6.60 2.39
CA SER A 162 -3.19 -7.79 3.18
C SER A 162 -4.34 -8.79 3.30
N MET A 163 -5.03 -9.03 2.17
CA MET A 163 -6.20 -9.91 2.11
C MET A 163 -5.99 -11.09 1.15
N PRO A 164 -6.64 -12.23 1.38
CA PRO A 164 -6.53 -13.37 0.48
C PRO A 164 -7.20 -13.09 -0.88
N PRO A 165 -6.75 -13.76 -1.96
CA PRO A 165 -7.21 -13.51 -3.33
C PRO A 165 -8.72 -13.58 -3.53
N TYR A 166 -9.41 -14.49 -2.82
CA TYR A 166 -10.87 -14.63 -2.93
C TYR A 166 -11.62 -13.42 -2.37
N GLU A 167 -11.10 -12.78 -1.31
CA GLU A 167 -11.66 -11.55 -0.76
C GLU A 167 -11.37 -10.37 -1.67
N ALA A 168 -10.16 -10.29 -2.23
CA ALA A 168 -9.78 -9.26 -3.19
C ALA A 168 -10.77 -9.21 -4.37
N SER A 169 -11.17 -10.37 -4.90
CA SER A 169 -12.14 -10.44 -6.01
C SER A 169 -13.55 -9.98 -5.63
N ARG A 170 -13.93 -10.07 -4.34
CA ARG A 170 -15.24 -9.66 -3.82
C ARG A 170 -15.31 -8.19 -3.42
N MET A 171 -14.19 -7.48 -3.44
CA MET A 171 -14.13 -6.05 -3.15
C MET A 171 -15.07 -5.26 -4.07
N PRO A 172 -15.84 -4.28 -3.55
CA PRO A 172 -16.63 -3.39 -4.40
C PRO A 172 -15.75 -2.65 -5.40
N ILE A 173 -16.10 -2.68 -6.68
CA ILE A 173 -15.31 -2.01 -7.74
C ILE A 173 -15.17 -0.50 -7.49
N SER A 174 -16.19 0.15 -6.96
CA SER A 174 -16.17 1.58 -6.64
C SER A 174 -15.11 1.93 -5.59
N PHE A 175 -14.93 1.08 -4.57
CA PHE A 175 -13.89 1.25 -3.55
C PHE A 175 -12.49 1.10 -4.17
N PHE A 176 -12.29 0.05 -4.97
CA PHE A 176 -11.04 -0.19 -5.69
C PHE A 176 -10.68 0.98 -6.61
N LEU A 177 -11.60 1.41 -7.47
CA LEU A 177 -11.36 2.52 -8.41
C LEU A 177 -11.00 3.82 -7.67
N ARG A 178 -11.77 4.18 -6.64
CA ARG A 178 -11.52 5.37 -5.84
C ARG A 178 -10.12 5.37 -5.21
N PHE A 179 -9.72 4.25 -4.65
CA PHE A 179 -8.40 4.13 -4.06
C PHE A 179 -7.29 4.30 -5.10
N PHE A 180 -7.38 3.57 -6.22
CA PHE A 180 -6.37 3.62 -7.26
C PHE A 180 -6.28 4.99 -7.93
N GLN A 181 -7.41 5.65 -8.18
CA GLN A 181 -7.44 7.03 -8.71
C GLN A 181 -6.81 8.02 -7.74
N ASN A 182 -7.21 8.00 -6.47
CA ASN A 182 -6.69 8.90 -5.44
C ASN A 182 -5.18 8.76 -5.28
N HIS A 183 -4.65 7.54 -5.34
CA HIS A 183 -3.22 7.27 -5.20
C HIS A 183 -2.43 7.37 -6.51
N GLY A 184 -3.09 7.71 -7.62
CA GLY A 184 -2.46 7.82 -8.95
C GLY A 184 -1.88 6.50 -9.45
N LEU A 185 -2.41 5.35 -9.00
CA LEU A 185 -1.88 4.02 -9.34
C LEU A 185 -2.19 3.63 -10.79
N PHE A 186 -3.23 4.21 -11.40
CA PHE A 186 -3.53 4.02 -12.82
C PHE A 186 -2.59 4.80 -13.74
N LYS A 187 -1.86 5.79 -13.22
CA LYS A 187 -0.95 6.60 -14.03
C LYS A 187 0.26 5.76 -14.48
N LEU A 188 0.48 5.72 -15.78
CA LEU A 188 1.64 5.07 -16.38
C LEU A 188 2.90 5.95 -16.32
N LYS A 189 2.69 7.28 -16.22
CA LYS A 189 3.74 8.31 -16.10
C LYS A 189 3.41 9.29 -14.99
N SER A 190 4.39 10.00 -14.47
CA SER A 190 4.21 11.05 -13.46
C SER A 190 3.52 10.54 -12.18
N ARG A 191 3.91 9.36 -11.73
CA ARG A 191 3.47 8.80 -10.45
C ARG A 191 3.99 9.67 -9.30
N PRO A 192 3.24 9.79 -8.17
CA PRO A 192 3.70 10.54 -7.02
C PRO A 192 5.01 9.95 -6.46
N GLN A 193 5.88 10.82 -5.93
CA GLN A 193 7.03 10.36 -5.15
C GLN A 193 6.53 9.79 -3.83
N TRP A 194 6.96 8.59 -3.52
CA TRP A 194 6.67 7.93 -2.24
C TRP A 194 7.76 8.21 -1.22
N TYR A 195 7.37 8.21 0.03
CA TYR A 195 8.22 8.45 1.19
C TYR A 195 7.99 7.40 2.26
N THR A 196 8.95 7.25 3.14
CA THR A 196 8.86 6.44 4.35
C THR A 196 9.39 7.22 5.55
N VAL A 197 9.13 6.76 6.76
CA VAL A 197 9.70 7.36 7.96
C VAL A 197 11.14 6.90 8.12
N THR A 198 12.06 7.85 8.33
CA THR A 198 13.46 7.55 8.61
C THR A 198 13.57 6.75 9.90
N ASN A 199 14.34 5.67 9.87
CA ASN A 199 14.47 4.71 10.99
C ASN A 199 13.18 3.97 11.36
N ARG A 200 12.22 3.83 10.42
CA ARG A 200 10.99 3.03 10.52
C ARG A 200 9.88 3.69 11.36
N SER A 201 8.68 3.12 11.24
CA SER A 201 7.46 3.65 11.87
C SER A 201 7.51 3.64 13.40
N ARG A 202 8.21 2.71 14.02
CA ARG A 202 8.42 2.68 15.48
C ARG A 202 8.96 4.00 16.02
N THR A 203 9.77 4.71 15.24
CA THR A 203 10.36 6.00 15.65
C THR A 203 9.30 7.05 15.93
N TYR A 204 8.34 7.22 15.03
CA TYR A 204 7.30 8.21 15.25
C TYR A 204 6.28 7.74 16.28
N VAL A 205 5.95 6.45 16.31
CA VAL A 205 5.04 5.91 17.33
C VAL A 205 5.56 6.21 18.73
N ASN A 206 6.83 5.90 19.00
CA ASN A 206 7.47 6.17 20.30
C ASN A 206 7.53 7.67 20.60
N LYS A 207 7.86 8.50 19.60
CA LYS A 207 7.91 9.96 19.78
C LYS A 207 6.54 10.55 20.14
N ILE A 208 5.48 10.09 19.49
CA ILE A 208 4.13 10.54 19.81
C ILE A 208 3.68 10.06 21.20
N LEU A 209 3.93 8.79 21.52
CA LEU A 209 3.61 8.25 22.85
C LEU A 209 4.27 9.08 23.96
N SER A 210 5.53 9.44 23.82
CA SER A 210 6.25 10.25 24.82
C SER A 210 5.68 11.67 25.02
N GLN A 211 4.81 12.13 24.13
CA GLN A 211 4.18 13.45 24.20
C GLN A 211 2.73 13.40 24.69
N ILE A 212 2.15 12.21 24.88
CA ILE A 212 0.80 12.05 25.40
C ILE A 212 0.89 12.03 26.93
N SER A 213 0.19 12.97 27.57
CA SER A 213 0.03 12.98 29.03
C SER A 213 -1.04 11.97 29.42
N GLY A 214 -0.72 11.06 30.36
CA GLY A 214 -1.62 10.01 30.85
C GLY A 214 -0.96 8.65 30.84
N GLU A 215 -1.71 7.62 31.19
CA GLU A 215 -1.20 6.25 31.30
C GLU A 215 -1.35 5.48 29.97
N HIS A 216 -0.39 4.61 29.70
CA HIS A 216 -0.37 3.76 28.50
C HIS A 216 -0.43 2.29 28.91
N TYR A 217 -1.56 1.63 28.62
CA TYR A 217 -1.84 0.25 29.02
C TYR A 217 -1.77 -0.69 27.81
N LYS A 218 -1.16 -1.89 28.00
CA LYS A 218 -1.17 -2.99 27.03
C LYS A 218 -1.88 -4.19 27.61
#